data_d39e929f65ce124c925d7ff87d13572d
#
_entry.id   d39e929f65ce124c925d7ff87d13572d
#
_cell.length_a   1.000
_cell.length_b   1.000
_cell.length_c   1.000
_cell.angle_alpha   90.00
_cell.angle_beta   90.00
_cell.angle_gamma   90.00
#
_symmetry.space_group_name_H-M   'P 1'
#
loop_
_entity.id
_entity.type
_entity.pdbx_description
1 polymer ?
#
loop_
_entity_poly.entity_id
_entity_poly.type
_entity_poly.pdbx_seq_one_letter_code
_entity_poly.pdbx_strand_id
1 'polypeptide(L)'
;EHYKYMQRAMWCMDAAIGEAARFSKAAIVSTDEFIKGPDCKTGIDAALNADDTINIMIIVDSKSDATTLLKWLQNVSYEHQMQLKHSDEFLDVKNQDGFYGIYAVFEVKSKDSKYGSLKIQVRISTPVLDCIAALEKCCESEEAKQLLEVYKKMA
;
A
#
# COMPACT_ATOMS: atom_id res chain seq x y z
N GLU A 1 7.52 5.29 21.05
CA GLU A 1 6.57 4.51 20.20
C GLU A 1 6.76 4.76 18.69
N HIS A 2 7.03 5.98 18.23
CA HIS A 2 7.34 6.27 16.82
C HIS A 2 8.47 5.38 16.25
N TYR A 3 9.48 5.08 17.05
CA TYR A 3 10.58 4.23 16.63
C TYR A 3 10.13 2.81 16.24
N LYS A 4 9.16 2.24 16.95
CA LYS A 4 8.61 0.90 16.63
C LYS A 4 7.89 0.89 15.29
N TYR A 5 7.12 1.93 14.99
CA TYR A 5 6.41 2.05 13.71
C TYR A 5 7.36 2.26 12.55
N MET A 6 8.37 3.09 12.73
CA MET A 6 9.43 3.30 11.72
C MET A 6 10.19 2.02 11.44
N GLN A 7 10.58 1.27 12.48
CA GLN A 7 11.28 -0.01 12.32
C GLN A 7 10.39 -1.05 11.62
N ARG A 8 9.11 -1.13 11.98
CA ARG A 8 8.14 -2.00 11.32
C ARG A 8 7.94 -1.62 9.85
N ALA A 9 7.83 -0.32 9.57
CA ALA A 9 7.73 0.19 8.20
C ALA A 9 8.98 -0.17 7.39
N MET A 10 10.18 -0.02 7.94
CA MET A 10 11.42 -0.45 7.29
C MET A 10 11.41 -1.93 6.92
N TRP A 11 11.01 -2.80 7.83
CA TRP A 11 10.94 -4.24 7.56
C TRP A 11 9.91 -4.57 6.48
N CYS A 12 8.74 -3.93 6.53
CA CYS A 12 7.72 -4.11 5.50
C CYS A 12 8.23 -3.65 4.13
N MET A 13 8.92 -2.52 4.07
CA MET A 13 9.47 -1.99 2.82
C MET A 13 10.62 -2.85 2.29
N ASP A 14 11.53 -3.30 3.15
CA ASP A 14 12.62 -4.22 2.74
C ASP A 14 12.06 -5.55 2.22
N ALA A 15 11.04 -6.11 2.88
CA ALA A 15 10.35 -7.30 2.42
C ALA A 15 9.68 -7.08 1.06
N ALA A 16 8.99 -5.95 0.89
CA ALA A 16 8.32 -5.59 -0.36
C ALA A 16 9.32 -5.38 -1.50
N ILE A 17 10.45 -4.74 -1.24
CA ILE A 17 11.54 -4.58 -2.22
C ILE A 17 12.09 -5.95 -2.61
N GLY A 18 12.29 -6.85 -1.65
CA GLY A 18 12.72 -8.23 -1.89
C GLY A 18 11.71 -9.01 -2.75
N GLU A 19 10.42 -8.87 -2.49
CA GLU A 19 9.36 -9.46 -3.31
C GLU A 19 9.29 -8.84 -4.70
N ALA A 20 9.38 -7.52 -4.80
CA ALA A 20 9.43 -6.82 -6.07
C ALA A 20 10.61 -7.28 -6.94
N ALA A 21 11.78 -7.46 -6.34
CA ALA A 21 12.96 -7.98 -7.02
C ALA A 21 12.76 -9.44 -7.49
N ARG A 22 12.13 -10.29 -6.68
CA ARG A 22 11.79 -11.67 -7.05
C ARG A 22 10.78 -11.72 -8.18
N PHE A 23 9.72 -10.90 -8.08
CA PHE A 23 8.68 -10.80 -9.10
C PHE A 23 9.25 -10.30 -10.42
N SER A 24 10.08 -9.27 -10.38
CA SER A 24 10.78 -8.74 -11.55
C SER A 24 11.64 -9.80 -12.21
N LYS A 25 12.41 -10.56 -11.42
CA LYS A 25 13.25 -11.65 -11.91
C LYS A 25 12.42 -12.81 -12.50
N ALA A 26 11.31 -13.17 -11.85
CA ALA A 26 10.39 -14.19 -12.34
C ALA A 26 9.70 -13.74 -13.64
N ALA A 27 9.29 -12.47 -13.74
CA ALA A 27 8.72 -11.90 -14.95
C ALA A 27 9.73 -11.88 -16.10
N ILE A 28 11.01 -11.62 -15.82
CA ILE A 28 12.09 -11.68 -16.81
C ILE A 28 12.29 -13.10 -17.33
N VAL A 29 12.35 -14.09 -16.43
CA VAL A 29 12.52 -15.50 -16.80
C VAL A 29 11.30 -15.99 -17.57
N SER A 30 10.09 -15.66 -17.13
CA SER A 30 8.86 -16.03 -17.83
C SER A 30 8.74 -15.33 -19.18
N THR A 31 9.26 -14.12 -19.35
CA THR A 31 9.24 -13.40 -20.64
C THR A 31 10.09 -14.12 -21.68
N ASP A 32 11.25 -14.62 -21.29
CA ASP A 32 12.10 -15.41 -22.22
C ASP A 32 11.47 -16.74 -22.61
N GLU A 33 10.68 -17.36 -21.72
CA GLU A 33 9.91 -18.57 -22.01
C GLU A 33 8.59 -18.29 -22.76
N PHE A 34 7.95 -17.14 -22.48
CA PHE A 34 6.64 -16.75 -23.00
C PHE A 34 6.69 -15.95 -24.31
N ILE A 35 7.83 -15.43 -24.75
CA ILE A 35 7.97 -14.73 -26.05
C ILE A 35 7.57 -15.64 -27.24
N LYS A 36 7.33 -16.92 -26.99
CA LYS A 36 6.87 -17.90 -27.98
C LYS A 36 5.34 -17.93 -28.19
N GLY A 37 4.55 -17.14 -27.44
CA GLY A 37 3.08 -17.08 -27.55
C GLY A 37 2.54 -15.65 -27.65
N PRO A 38 1.57 -15.38 -28.55
CA PRO A 38 1.14 -14.00 -28.87
C PRO A 38 0.37 -13.28 -27.76
N ASP A 39 -0.20 -13.99 -26.77
CA ASP A 39 -1.10 -13.42 -25.77
C ASP A 39 -0.44 -13.01 -24.44
N CYS A 40 0.82 -13.33 -24.24
CA CYS A 40 1.49 -13.16 -22.95
C CYS A 40 2.12 -11.79 -22.71
N LYS A 41 2.45 -11.05 -23.77
CA LYS A 41 2.97 -9.68 -23.66
C LYS A 41 2.01 -8.75 -22.88
N THR A 42 0.73 -8.88 -23.15
CA THR A 42 -0.32 -8.06 -22.54
C THR A 42 -0.52 -8.34 -21.05
N GLY A 43 -0.35 -9.58 -20.61
CA GLY A 43 -0.52 -9.97 -19.20
C GLY A 43 0.60 -9.48 -18.29
N ILE A 44 1.85 -9.57 -18.76
CA ILE A 44 3.01 -9.08 -18.01
C ILE A 44 3.02 -7.55 -17.96
N ASP A 45 2.73 -6.88 -19.07
CA ASP A 45 2.63 -5.43 -19.13
C ASP A 45 1.49 -4.92 -18.20
N ALA A 46 0.35 -5.62 -18.18
CA ALA A 46 -0.74 -5.30 -17.25
C ALA A 46 -0.32 -5.47 -15.78
N ALA A 47 0.40 -6.55 -15.45
CA ALA A 47 0.90 -6.78 -14.10
C ALA A 47 1.95 -5.74 -13.66
N LEU A 48 2.84 -5.35 -14.57
CA LEU A 48 3.85 -4.31 -14.30
C LEU A 48 3.24 -2.91 -14.20
N ASN A 49 2.09 -2.68 -14.84
CA ASN A 49 1.36 -1.40 -14.78
C ASN A 49 0.35 -1.34 -13.65
N ALA A 50 0.01 -2.46 -13.00
CA ALA A 50 -0.88 -2.47 -11.85
C ALA A 50 -0.25 -1.75 -10.65
N ASP A 51 -1.03 -0.91 -9.97
CA ASP A 51 -0.57 -0.16 -8.80
C ASP A 51 -0.48 -1.02 -7.54
N ASP A 52 -1.10 -2.19 -7.56
CA ASP A 52 -1.32 -3.07 -6.42
C ASP A 52 -0.67 -4.46 -6.55
N THR A 53 0.36 -4.58 -7.38
CA THR A 53 1.09 -5.86 -7.53
C THR A 53 1.64 -6.36 -6.20
N ILE A 54 2.12 -5.45 -5.36
CA ILE A 54 2.53 -5.72 -3.99
C ILE A 54 1.77 -4.78 -3.06
N ASN A 55 1.08 -5.36 -2.09
CA ASN A 55 0.27 -4.62 -1.12
C ASN A 55 0.88 -4.74 0.28
N ILE A 56 1.02 -3.61 0.96
CA ILE A 56 1.43 -3.52 2.36
C ILE A 56 0.37 -2.77 3.13
N MET A 57 -0.02 -3.31 4.29
CA MET A 57 -0.85 -2.62 5.27
C MET A 57 -0.05 -2.35 6.53
N ILE A 58 0.01 -1.09 6.94
CA ILE A 58 0.67 -0.67 8.17
C ILE A 58 -0.40 -0.09 9.09
N ILE A 59 -0.47 -0.60 10.31
CA ILE A 59 -1.38 -0.11 11.35
C ILE A 59 -0.57 0.68 12.37
N VAL A 60 -1.01 1.91 12.61
CA VAL A 60 -0.44 2.85 13.59
C VAL A 60 -1.51 3.26 14.59
N ASP A 61 -1.12 3.92 15.70
CA ASP A 61 -2.04 4.21 16.79
C ASP A 61 -2.97 5.39 16.51
N SER A 62 -2.53 6.38 15.74
CA SER A 62 -3.29 7.60 15.49
C SER A 62 -3.17 8.10 14.04
N LYS A 63 -4.11 8.97 13.65
CA LYS A 63 -4.05 9.68 12.35
C LYS A 63 -2.76 10.51 12.21
N SER A 64 -2.31 11.13 13.29
CA SER A 64 -1.05 11.89 13.33
C SER A 64 0.14 10.99 13.06
N ASP A 65 0.15 9.78 13.62
CA ASP A 65 1.21 8.79 13.38
C ASP A 65 1.21 8.33 11.92
N ALA A 66 0.04 8.16 11.33
CA ALA A 66 -0.09 7.80 9.92
C ALA A 66 0.54 8.86 9.00
N THR A 67 0.23 10.13 9.24
CA THR A 67 0.79 11.25 8.47
C THR A 67 2.31 11.38 8.68
N THR A 68 2.78 11.20 9.90
CA THR A 68 4.22 11.22 10.22
C THR A 68 4.95 10.08 9.53
N LEU A 69 4.36 8.88 9.54
CA LEU A 69 4.93 7.72 8.89
C LEU A 69 5.04 7.89 7.37
N LEU A 70 4.01 8.46 6.73
CA LEU A 70 4.06 8.76 5.29
C LEU A 70 5.22 9.70 4.95
N LYS A 71 5.38 10.79 5.70
CA LYS A 71 6.49 11.74 5.51
C LYS A 71 7.84 11.06 5.68
N TRP A 72 7.97 10.21 6.67
CA TRP A 72 9.18 9.45 6.90
C TRP A 72 9.47 8.48 5.75
N LEU A 73 8.47 7.73 5.28
CA LEU A 73 8.60 6.83 4.13
C LEU A 73 9.01 7.58 2.85
N GLN A 74 8.50 8.78 2.63
CA GLN A 74 8.93 9.63 1.52
C GLN A 74 10.42 9.96 1.61
N ASN A 75 10.91 10.30 2.80
CA ASN A 75 12.30 10.69 3.02
C ASN A 75 13.27 9.52 2.82
N VAL A 76 12.93 8.32 3.31
CA VAL A 76 13.79 7.13 3.21
C VAL A 76 13.64 6.40 1.87
N SER A 77 12.64 6.69 1.08
CA SER A 77 12.40 6.01 -0.21
C SER A 77 13.59 6.13 -1.16
N TYR A 78 14.30 7.24 -1.12
CA TYR A 78 15.51 7.43 -1.91
C TYR A 78 16.64 6.47 -1.57
N GLU A 79 16.83 6.15 -0.29
CA GLU A 79 17.86 5.21 0.18
C GLU A 79 17.58 3.78 -0.30
N HIS A 80 16.29 3.45 -0.49
CA HIS A 80 15.83 2.14 -0.94
C HIS A 80 15.52 2.05 -2.44
N GLN A 81 15.95 3.03 -3.24
CA GLN A 81 15.71 3.08 -4.70
C GLN A 81 14.22 3.07 -5.06
N MET A 82 13.39 3.63 -4.19
CA MET A 82 11.95 3.80 -4.39
C MET A 82 11.60 5.25 -4.61
N GLN A 83 10.52 5.48 -5.32
CA GLN A 83 9.94 6.80 -5.52
C GLN A 83 8.46 6.78 -5.19
N LEU A 84 8.01 7.72 -4.36
CA LEU A 84 6.58 7.95 -4.19
C LEU A 84 5.99 8.51 -5.50
N LYS A 85 4.99 7.84 -6.04
CA LYS A 85 4.30 8.27 -7.26
C LYS A 85 3.11 9.16 -6.92
N HIS A 86 2.26 8.72 -6.00
CA HIS A 86 1.15 9.50 -5.48
C HIS A 86 0.75 8.99 -4.10
N SER A 87 0.06 9.85 -3.37
CA SER A 87 -0.57 9.51 -2.10
C SER A 87 -1.86 10.27 -1.94
N ASP A 88 -2.86 9.61 -1.35
CA ASP A 88 -4.14 10.18 -1.01
C ASP A 88 -4.47 9.93 0.46
N GLU A 89 -5.03 10.91 1.12
CA GLU A 89 -5.42 10.83 2.52
C GLU A 89 -6.93 10.70 2.66
N PHE A 90 -7.38 9.59 3.25
CA PHE A 90 -8.78 9.27 3.56
C PHE A 90 -8.98 9.13 5.08
N LEU A 91 -8.40 10.05 5.85
CA LEU A 91 -8.42 9.98 7.31
C LEU A 91 -9.76 10.41 7.90
N ASP A 92 -10.46 11.32 7.24
CA ASP A 92 -11.74 11.87 7.68
C ASP A 92 -12.92 11.42 6.82
N VAL A 93 -12.66 11.09 5.57
CA VAL A 93 -13.65 10.61 4.60
C VAL A 93 -13.10 9.36 3.92
N LYS A 94 -13.91 8.31 3.87
CA LYS A 94 -13.54 7.07 3.19
C LYS A 94 -13.37 7.24 1.68
N ASN A 95 -12.53 6.40 1.09
CA ASN A 95 -12.45 6.27 -0.35
C ASN A 95 -13.67 5.54 -0.94
N GLN A 96 -13.69 5.34 -2.26
CA GLN A 96 -14.78 4.66 -2.96
C GLN A 96 -14.99 3.21 -2.51
N ASP A 97 -13.92 2.53 -2.05
CA ASP A 97 -13.94 1.14 -1.59
C ASP A 97 -14.29 1.00 -0.09
N GLY A 98 -14.53 2.12 0.58
CA GLY A 98 -14.84 2.16 2.01
C GLY A 98 -13.62 2.13 2.93
N PHE A 99 -12.42 2.37 2.40
CA PHE A 99 -11.18 2.44 3.17
C PHE A 99 -11.00 3.80 3.84
N TYR A 100 -10.57 3.76 5.10
CA TYR A 100 -10.08 4.92 5.84
C TYR A 100 -8.60 4.76 6.14
N GLY A 101 -7.81 5.78 5.85
CA GLY A 101 -6.37 5.77 6.07
C GLY A 101 -5.62 6.57 5.01
N ILE A 102 -4.35 6.30 4.89
CA ILE A 102 -3.50 6.86 3.84
C ILE A 102 -3.21 5.77 2.81
N TYR A 103 -3.41 6.12 1.57
CA TYR A 103 -3.07 5.30 0.41
C TYR A 103 -1.86 5.90 -0.29
N ALA A 104 -0.82 5.13 -0.50
CA ALA A 104 0.37 5.59 -1.18
C ALA A 104 0.87 4.52 -2.16
N VAL A 105 1.37 4.95 -3.32
CA VAL A 105 1.98 4.08 -4.31
C VAL A 105 3.43 4.48 -4.49
N PHE A 106 4.32 3.53 -4.23
CA PHE A 106 5.75 3.65 -4.48
C PHE A 106 6.14 2.85 -5.72
N GLU A 107 7.07 3.37 -6.47
CA GLU A 107 7.64 2.72 -7.63
C GLU A 107 9.08 2.30 -7.34
N VAL A 108 9.37 1.02 -7.55
CA VAL A 108 10.73 0.47 -7.49
C VAL A 108 11.21 0.29 -8.92
N LYS A 109 12.26 1.02 -9.29
CA LYS A 109 12.84 0.90 -10.63
C LYS A 109 13.59 -0.42 -10.75
N SER A 110 13.31 -1.15 -11.80
CA SER A 110 14.12 -2.30 -12.18
C SER A 110 15.54 -1.82 -12.56
N LYS A 111 16.55 -2.58 -12.16
CA LYS A 111 17.94 -2.34 -12.62
C LYS A 111 18.07 -2.50 -14.12
N ASP A 112 17.19 -3.27 -14.72
CA ASP A 112 17.10 -3.44 -16.16
C ASP A 112 15.94 -2.59 -16.69
N SER A 113 16.27 -1.46 -17.32
CA SER A 113 15.32 -0.49 -17.86
C SER A 113 14.36 -1.09 -18.92
N LYS A 114 14.67 -2.26 -19.47
CA LYS A 114 13.84 -2.96 -20.46
C LYS A 114 12.51 -3.46 -19.86
N TYR A 115 12.43 -3.72 -18.56
CA TYR A 115 11.28 -4.33 -17.93
C TYR A 115 10.41 -3.36 -17.11
N GLY A 116 10.76 -2.07 -17.11
CA GLY A 116 9.98 -1.05 -16.43
C GLY A 116 10.20 -1.03 -14.92
N SER A 117 9.16 -0.68 -14.18
CA SER A 117 9.18 -0.56 -12.73
C SER A 117 8.00 -1.31 -12.11
N LEU A 118 8.20 -1.81 -10.88
CA LEU A 118 7.15 -2.40 -10.07
C LEU A 118 6.58 -1.38 -9.11
N LYS A 119 5.29 -1.45 -8.88
CA LYS A 119 4.59 -0.57 -7.96
C LYS A 119 4.22 -1.32 -6.68
N ILE A 120 4.43 -0.65 -5.56
CA ILE A 120 4.10 -1.12 -4.22
C ILE A 120 3.02 -0.21 -3.69
N GLN A 121 1.85 -0.77 -3.40
CA GLN A 121 0.79 -0.07 -2.70
C GLN A 121 1.01 -0.18 -1.21
N VAL A 122 1.07 0.96 -0.53
CA VAL A 122 1.14 1.04 0.93
C VAL A 122 -0.14 1.68 1.44
N ARG A 123 -0.81 1.02 2.37
CA ARG A 123 -1.95 1.55 3.09
C ARG A 123 -1.57 1.71 4.56
N ILE A 124 -1.84 2.87 5.11
CA ILE A 124 -1.58 3.19 6.52
C ILE A 124 -2.92 3.51 7.17
N SER A 125 -3.30 2.77 8.18
CA SER A 125 -4.55 2.97 8.91
C SER A 125 -4.35 2.86 10.42
N THR A 126 -5.43 3.05 11.16
CA THR A 126 -5.46 2.87 12.61
C THR A 126 -6.51 1.82 12.99
N PRO A 127 -6.42 1.18 14.17
CA PRO A 127 -7.45 0.26 14.64
C PRO A 127 -8.84 0.90 14.70
N VAL A 128 -8.91 2.17 15.09
CA VAL A 128 -10.18 2.92 15.17
C VAL A 128 -10.78 3.13 13.79
N LEU A 129 -9.98 3.53 12.80
CA LEU A 129 -10.44 3.71 11.42
C LEU A 129 -10.89 2.39 10.79
N ASP A 130 -10.21 1.30 11.07
CA ASP A 130 -10.63 -0.03 10.61
C ASP A 130 -11.97 -0.46 11.24
N CYS A 131 -12.18 -0.16 12.53
CA CYS A 131 -13.47 -0.38 13.20
C CYS A 131 -14.59 0.46 12.57
N ILE A 132 -14.33 1.73 12.26
CA ILE A 132 -15.29 2.60 11.58
C ILE A 132 -15.68 2.01 10.20
N ALA A 133 -14.70 1.60 9.41
CA ALA A 133 -14.93 0.99 8.11
C ALA A 133 -15.77 -0.31 8.22
N ALA A 134 -15.48 -1.16 9.18
CA ALA A 134 -16.22 -2.40 9.42
C ALA A 134 -17.66 -2.13 9.88
N LEU A 135 -17.86 -1.20 10.81
CA LEU A 135 -19.19 -0.81 11.30
C LEU A 135 -20.05 -0.17 10.22
N GLU A 136 -19.49 0.65 9.36
CA GLU A 136 -20.23 1.25 8.23
C GLU A 136 -20.72 0.21 7.23
N LYS A 137 -20.00 -0.89 7.05
CA LYS A 137 -20.42 -2.01 6.18
C LYS A 137 -21.53 -2.86 6.78
N CYS A 138 -21.61 -2.95 8.11
CA CYS A 138 -22.50 -3.86 8.84
C CYS A 138 -23.59 -3.14 9.64
N CYS A 139 -23.74 -1.81 9.48
CA CYS A 139 -24.54 -0.95 10.36
C CYS A 139 -26.02 -0.98 10.01
N GLU A 140 -26.70 -2.09 10.35
CA GLU A 140 -28.16 -2.19 10.23
C GLU A 140 -28.89 -1.96 11.56
N SER A 141 -28.26 -2.27 12.69
CA SER A 141 -28.85 -2.11 14.04
C SER A 141 -28.61 -0.71 14.62
N GLU A 142 -29.46 -0.31 15.54
CA GLU A 142 -29.34 0.98 16.24
C GLU A 142 -28.10 0.99 17.16
N GLU A 143 -27.80 -0.15 17.80
CA GLU A 143 -26.60 -0.31 18.62
C GLU A 143 -25.32 -0.14 17.80
N ALA A 144 -25.27 -0.69 16.58
CA ALA A 144 -24.12 -0.53 15.68
C ALA A 144 -23.95 0.93 15.26
N LYS A 145 -25.04 1.66 15.01
CA LYS A 145 -24.97 3.11 14.71
C LYS A 145 -24.44 3.93 15.88
N GLN A 146 -24.91 3.63 17.11
CA GLN A 146 -24.40 4.29 18.31
C GLN A 146 -22.91 4.03 18.52
N LEU A 147 -22.48 2.78 18.32
CA LEU A 147 -21.08 2.40 18.42
C LEU A 147 -20.23 3.12 17.35
N LEU A 148 -20.72 3.21 16.12
CA LEU A 148 -20.07 3.94 15.05
C LEU A 148 -19.82 5.41 15.40
N GLU A 149 -20.81 6.09 16.01
CA GLU A 149 -20.66 7.48 16.46
C GLU A 149 -19.60 7.63 17.55
N VAL A 150 -19.49 6.64 18.48
CA VAL A 150 -18.43 6.62 19.48
C VAL A 150 -17.06 6.52 18.82
N TYR A 151 -16.87 5.58 17.90
CA TYR A 151 -15.59 5.42 17.20
C TYR A 151 -15.22 6.64 16.34
N LYS A 152 -16.19 7.28 15.69
CA LYS A 152 -15.94 8.53 14.96
C LYS A 152 -15.43 9.67 15.84
N LYS A 153 -15.89 9.73 17.09
CA LYS A 153 -15.38 10.70 18.06
C LYS A 153 -13.99 10.38 18.59
N MET A 154 -13.61 9.11 18.60
CA MET A 154 -12.28 8.66 19.03
C MET A 154 -11.21 8.87 17.94
N ALA A 155 -11.62 8.92 16.69
CA ALA A 155 -10.71 9.03 15.56
C ALA A 155 -10.12 10.48 15.39
#